data_2c88155afdb1794cf7598ec584aff96c
#
_entry.id   2c88155afdb1794cf7598ec584aff96c
#
_cell.length_a   1.000
_cell.length_b   1.000
_cell.length_c   1.000
_cell.angle_alpha   90.00
_cell.angle_beta   90.00
_cell.angle_gamma   90.00
#
_symmetry.space_group_name_H-M   'P 1'
#
loop_
_entity.id
_entity.type
_entity.pdbx_description
1 polymer ?
#
loop_
_entity_poly.entity_id
_entity_poly.type
_entity_poly.pdbx_seq_one_letter_code
_entity_poly.pdbx_strand_id
1 'polypeptide(L)'
;MQAEENDLVNILSLQKKSFMVVAERMNKFDLPPLLQNQDEICDEYQTGIILKYVSDDGQIVGSVRGCMDENRVCHIGKLIVHPDFQNKGIGRELMTEIERLFPHCHKFSLFTGEETPNTLHLYSKVGYNIVCRKEMEGISMIIMEKEKLTYRDFTFDDLETVCKLPRNKQELFFMFPKADFPLTINQLKLSL
;
A
#
# COMPACT_ATOMS: atom_id res chain seq x y z
N MET A 1 15.98 -0.74 2.79
CA MET A 1 16.97 -0.06 1.88
C MET A 1 16.49 -0.20 0.44
N GLN A 2 16.74 0.80 -0.43
CA GLN A 2 16.48 0.63 -1.87
C GLN A 2 17.45 -0.41 -2.44
N ALA A 3 16.95 -1.20 -3.39
CA ALA A 3 17.79 -2.15 -4.12
C ALA A 3 18.66 -1.43 -5.15
N GLU A 4 19.81 -1.99 -5.42
CA GLU A 4 20.69 -1.62 -6.53
C GLU A 4 20.52 -2.64 -7.67
N GLU A 5 20.96 -2.31 -8.87
CA GLU A 5 20.81 -3.17 -10.04
C GLU A 5 21.43 -4.57 -9.81
N ASN A 6 22.57 -4.63 -9.13
CA ASN A 6 23.24 -5.88 -8.79
C ASN A 6 22.46 -6.77 -7.81
N ASP A 7 21.48 -6.23 -7.11
CA ASP A 7 20.61 -6.99 -6.18
C ASP A 7 19.50 -7.75 -6.91
N LEU A 8 19.16 -7.34 -8.14
CA LEU A 8 17.98 -7.84 -8.86
C LEU A 8 18.00 -9.35 -9.08
N VAL A 9 19.16 -9.92 -9.34
CA VAL A 9 19.32 -11.38 -9.49
C VAL A 9 18.97 -12.11 -8.19
N ASN A 10 19.43 -11.60 -7.05
CA ASN A 10 19.16 -12.19 -5.74
C ASN A 10 17.70 -12.00 -5.34
N ILE A 11 17.12 -10.83 -5.63
CA ILE A 11 15.70 -10.54 -5.39
C ILE A 11 14.80 -11.45 -6.24
N LEU A 12 15.13 -11.66 -7.51
CA LEU A 12 14.39 -12.57 -8.39
C LEU A 12 14.49 -14.01 -7.91
N SER A 13 15.66 -14.45 -7.44
CA SER A 13 15.84 -15.78 -6.83
C SER A 13 14.99 -15.94 -5.57
N LEU A 14 15.00 -14.95 -4.68
CA LEU A 14 14.16 -14.92 -3.48
C LEU A 14 12.66 -14.96 -3.83
N GLN A 15 12.26 -14.19 -4.86
CA GLN A 15 10.89 -14.17 -5.35
C GLN A 15 10.43 -15.57 -5.77
N LYS A 16 11.21 -16.23 -6.62
CA LYS A 16 10.87 -17.59 -7.10
C LYS A 16 10.75 -18.58 -5.96
N LYS A 17 11.67 -18.53 -4.98
CA LYS A 17 11.57 -19.39 -3.76
C LYS A 17 10.30 -19.11 -2.97
N SER A 18 9.96 -17.83 -2.75
CA SER A 18 8.79 -17.44 -1.95
C SER A 18 7.48 -17.82 -2.64
N PHE A 19 7.38 -17.61 -3.95
CA PHE A 19 6.18 -17.94 -4.72
C PHE A 19 6.04 -19.44 -5.02
N MET A 20 7.13 -20.21 -4.98
CA MET A 20 7.07 -21.66 -5.10
C MET A 20 6.22 -22.28 -3.98
N VAL A 21 6.36 -21.81 -2.75
CA VAL A 21 5.53 -22.24 -1.62
C VAL A 21 4.03 -21.97 -1.86
N VAL A 22 3.71 -20.85 -2.50
CA VAL A 22 2.34 -20.51 -2.88
C VAL A 22 1.84 -21.41 -4.01
N ALA A 23 2.68 -21.60 -5.02
CA ALA A 23 2.37 -22.47 -6.17
C ALA A 23 2.10 -23.92 -5.78
N GLU A 24 2.90 -24.48 -4.88
CA GLU A 24 2.71 -25.84 -4.34
C GLU A 24 1.38 -25.96 -3.58
N ARG A 25 1.05 -24.96 -2.75
CA ARG A 25 -0.22 -24.94 -2.00
C ARG A 25 -1.43 -24.89 -2.92
N MET A 26 -1.34 -24.09 -4.00
CA MET A 26 -2.42 -23.91 -4.98
C MET A 26 -2.40 -24.96 -6.10
N ASN A 27 -1.38 -25.81 -6.16
CA ASN A 27 -1.08 -26.70 -7.28
C ASN A 27 -1.09 -25.95 -8.64
N LYS A 28 -0.52 -24.74 -8.66
CA LYS A 28 -0.46 -23.85 -9.82
C LYS A 28 0.93 -23.25 -9.98
N PHE A 29 1.67 -23.71 -10.99
CA PHE A 29 3.08 -23.39 -11.20
C PHE A 29 3.31 -22.34 -12.29
N ASP A 30 2.27 -21.84 -12.91
CA ASP A 30 2.27 -20.80 -13.95
C ASP A 30 2.00 -19.39 -13.39
N LEU A 31 2.27 -19.18 -12.11
CA LEU A 31 2.12 -17.86 -11.48
C LEU A 31 3.07 -16.86 -12.11
N PRO A 32 2.61 -15.65 -12.52
CA PRO A 32 3.47 -14.64 -13.14
C PRO A 32 4.75 -14.33 -12.38
N PRO A 33 4.78 -14.26 -11.03
CA PRO A 33 6.02 -14.05 -10.30
C PRO A 33 7.04 -15.18 -10.42
N LEU A 34 6.63 -16.42 -10.71
CA LEU A 34 7.54 -17.55 -10.94
C LEU A 34 8.15 -17.51 -12.33
N LEU A 35 7.38 -17.04 -13.31
CA LEU A 35 7.80 -16.97 -14.71
C LEU A 35 8.64 -15.76 -15.03
N GLN A 36 8.62 -14.74 -14.16
CA GLN A 36 9.37 -13.50 -14.37
C GLN A 36 10.86 -13.76 -14.65
N ASN A 37 11.39 -13.12 -15.69
CA ASN A 37 12.79 -13.18 -16.08
C ASN A 37 13.59 -11.95 -15.61
N GLN A 38 14.88 -11.91 -15.95
CA GLN A 38 15.78 -10.84 -15.51
C GLN A 38 15.48 -9.51 -16.20
N ASP A 39 15.11 -9.51 -17.48
CA ASP A 39 14.82 -8.28 -18.21
C ASP A 39 13.56 -7.60 -17.64
N GLU A 40 12.53 -8.37 -17.34
CA GLU A 40 11.29 -7.87 -16.74
C GLU A 40 11.49 -7.26 -15.34
N ILE A 41 12.37 -7.81 -14.50
CA ILE A 41 12.66 -7.17 -13.20
C ILE A 41 13.53 -5.91 -13.38
N CYS A 42 14.39 -5.86 -14.40
CA CYS A 42 15.14 -4.65 -14.74
C CYS A 42 14.20 -3.54 -15.21
N ASP A 43 13.20 -3.84 -16.04
CA ASP A 43 12.17 -2.87 -16.47
C ASP A 43 11.39 -2.31 -15.28
N GLU A 44 10.99 -3.17 -14.34
CA GLU A 44 10.31 -2.73 -13.11
C GLU A 44 11.23 -1.88 -12.21
N TYR A 45 12.51 -2.16 -12.18
CA TYR A 45 13.50 -1.37 -11.44
C TYR A 45 13.67 0.04 -12.03
N GLN A 46 13.59 0.17 -13.36
CA GLN A 46 13.70 1.47 -14.05
C GLN A 46 12.45 2.33 -13.88
N THR A 47 11.27 1.71 -13.73
CA THR A 47 9.97 2.40 -13.71
C THR A 47 9.38 2.58 -12.32
N GLY A 48 9.97 1.93 -11.30
CA GLY A 48 9.47 1.94 -9.93
C GLY A 48 10.56 1.95 -8.88
N ILE A 49 10.17 1.67 -7.65
CA ILE A 49 11.08 1.51 -6.51
C ILE A 49 11.03 0.06 -6.05
N ILE A 50 12.19 -0.56 -5.95
CA ILE A 50 12.36 -1.88 -5.34
C ILE A 50 13.11 -1.71 -4.02
N LEU A 51 12.55 -2.24 -2.93
CA LEU A 51 13.21 -2.32 -1.64
C LEU A 51 13.74 -3.71 -1.39
N LYS A 52 14.88 -3.79 -0.70
CA LYS A 52 15.45 -5.00 -0.14
C LYS A 52 15.54 -4.92 1.38
N TYR A 53 15.35 -6.04 2.04
CA TYR A 53 15.67 -6.24 3.44
C TYR A 53 16.85 -7.22 3.53
N VAL A 54 17.91 -6.78 4.21
CA VAL A 54 19.16 -7.54 4.35
C VAL A 54 19.25 -8.02 5.80
N SER A 55 19.52 -9.29 6.00
CA SER A 55 19.76 -9.89 7.31
C SER A 55 21.17 -9.56 7.83
N ASP A 56 21.44 -9.87 9.08
CA ASP A 56 22.72 -9.57 9.76
C ASP A 56 23.92 -10.26 9.08
N ASP A 57 23.69 -11.37 8.40
CA ASP A 57 24.71 -12.12 7.62
C ASP A 57 24.84 -11.64 6.17
N GLY A 58 24.19 -10.52 5.82
CA GLY A 58 24.32 -9.87 4.52
C GLY A 58 23.44 -10.45 3.40
N GLN A 59 22.53 -11.39 3.71
CA GLN A 59 21.63 -11.97 2.70
C GLN A 59 20.39 -11.11 2.49
N ILE A 60 19.90 -11.03 1.24
CA ILE A 60 18.60 -10.43 0.94
C ILE A 60 17.50 -11.43 1.31
N VAL A 61 16.74 -11.12 2.36
CA VAL A 61 15.71 -11.99 2.92
C VAL A 61 14.30 -11.43 2.77
N GLY A 62 14.15 -10.24 2.21
CA GLY A 62 12.85 -9.64 1.92
C GLY A 62 12.94 -8.61 0.80
N SER A 63 11.84 -8.40 0.09
CA SER A 63 11.72 -7.36 -0.94
C SER A 63 10.26 -6.94 -1.10
N VAL A 64 10.04 -5.73 -1.59
CA VAL A 64 8.75 -5.19 -2.02
C VAL A 64 8.97 -4.22 -3.15
N ARG A 65 7.98 -4.06 -4.03
CA ARG A 65 8.01 -3.12 -5.16
C ARG A 65 6.86 -2.16 -5.10
N GLY A 66 7.08 -0.95 -5.58
CA GLY A 66 6.07 0.07 -5.75
C GLY A 66 6.30 0.86 -7.03
N CYS A 67 5.24 1.19 -7.74
CA CYS A 67 5.25 2.12 -8.85
C CYS A 67 4.03 3.05 -8.74
N MET A 68 4.18 4.28 -9.16
CA MET A 68 3.09 5.26 -9.16
C MET A 68 2.58 5.46 -10.57
N ASP A 69 1.27 5.40 -10.77
CA ASP A 69 0.64 5.67 -12.05
C ASP A 69 0.38 7.18 -12.25
N GLU A 70 -0.12 7.53 -13.44
CA GLU A 70 -0.48 8.91 -13.83
C GLU A 70 -1.59 9.53 -12.95
N ASN A 71 -2.42 8.69 -12.34
CA ASN A 71 -3.48 9.10 -11.41
C ASN A 71 -2.95 9.27 -9.98
N ARG A 72 -1.64 9.20 -9.75
CA ARG A 72 -1.01 9.28 -8.45
C ARG A 72 -1.47 8.21 -7.46
N VAL A 73 -1.82 7.03 -7.97
CA VAL A 73 -2.02 5.81 -7.18
C VAL A 73 -0.70 5.04 -7.16
N CYS A 74 -0.24 4.69 -5.98
CA CYS A 74 0.94 3.83 -5.83
C CYS A 74 0.50 2.37 -5.79
N HIS A 75 0.90 1.61 -6.79
CA HIS A 75 0.69 0.17 -6.86
C HIS A 75 1.84 -0.56 -6.17
N ILE A 76 1.52 -1.27 -5.09
CA ILE A 76 2.49 -2.06 -4.33
C ILE A 76 2.31 -3.54 -4.68
N GLY A 77 3.40 -4.21 -4.96
CA GLY A 77 3.39 -5.62 -5.32
C GLY A 77 4.63 -6.38 -4.90
N LYS A 78 4.56 -7.68 -5.10
CA LYS A 78 5.69 -8.61 -4.87
C LYS A 78 6.37 -8.43 -3.50
N LEU A 79 5.54 -8.21 -2.44
CA LEU A 79 6.02 -8.31 -1.07
C LEU A 79 6.39 -9.76 -0.79
N ILE A 80 7.66 -10.00 -0.58
CA ILE A 80 8.22 -11.33 -0.32
C ILE A 80 9.13 -11.29 0.89
N VAL A 81 9.07 -12.34 1.70
CA VAL A 81 9.99 -12.58 2.82
C VAL A 81 10.36 -14.06 2.80
N HIS A 82 11.68 -14.32 2.88
CA HIS A 82 12.20 -15.69 2.95
C HIS A 82 11.49 -16.49 4.06
N PRO A 83 11.08 -17.74 3.83
CA PRO A 83 10.29 -18.51 4.79
C PRO A 83 10.87 -18.52 6.21
N ASP A 84 12.17 -18.70 6.37
CA ASP A 84 12.86 -18.76 7.68
C ASP A 84 12.92 -17.40 8.40
N PHE A 85 12.57 -16.31 7.70
CA PHE A 85 12.57 -14.95 8.22
C PHE A 85 11.17 -14.35 8.35
N GLN A 86 10.13 -15.13 8.05
CA GLN A 86 8.74 -14.70 8.23
C GLN A 86 8.39 -14.54 9.72
N ASN A 87 7.29 -13.83 10.00
CA ASN A 87 6.78 -13.54 11.35
C ASN A 87 7.74 -12.76 12.28
N LYS A 88 8.78 -12.14 11.72
CA LYS A 88 9.76 -11.29 12.42
C LYS A 88 9.54 -9.77 12.19
N GLY A 89 8.40 -9.38 11.60
CA GLY A 89 8.08 -7.98 11.34
C GLY A 89 8.58 -7.42 10.00
N ILE A 90 9.45 -8.14 9.27
CA ILE A 90 10.11 -7.68 8.03
C ILE A 90 9.09 -7.21 6.98
N GLY A 91 8.01 -7.96 6.76
CA GLY A 91 6.97 -7.55 5.81
C GLY A 91 6.31 -6.22 6.17
N ARG A 92 6.08 -5.95 7.46
CA ARG A 92 5.54 -4.69 7.94
C ARG A 92 6.51 -3.53 7.74
N GLU A 93 7.80 -3.75 8.04
CA GLU A 93 8.83 -2.74 7.85
C GLU A 93 8.97 -2.38 6.36
N LEU A 94 8.99 -3.37 5.46
CA LEU A 94 9.02 -3.16 4.03
C LEU A 94 7.81 -2.37 3.53
N MET A 95 6.59 -2.68 4.01
CA MET A 95 5.38 -1.94 3.66
C MET A 95 5.44 -0.50 4.15
N THR A 96 5.86 -0.28 5.37
CA THR A 96 6.00 1.08 5.93
C THR A 96 7.01 1.92 5.15
N GLU A 97 8.13 1.31 4.79
CA GLU A 97 9.20 2.02 4.08
C GLU A 97 8.84 2.30 2.62
N ILE A 98 8.19 1.36 1.91
CA ILE A 98 7.77 1.62 0.53
C ILE A 98 6.74 2.74 0.46
N GLU A 99 5.77 2.78 1.38
CA GLU A 99 4.78 3.87 1.45
C GLU A 99 5.43 5.23 1.69
N ARG A 100 6.48 5.30 2.51
CA ARG A 100 7.23 6.52 2.79
C ARG A 100 7.90 7.10 1.55
N LEU A 101 8.33 6.23 0.62
CA LEU A 101 9.03 6.63 -0.60
C LEU A 101 8.11 7.18 -1.71
N PHE A 102 6.79 7.09 -1.53
CA PHE A 102 5.80 7.70 -2.44
C PHE A 102 5.06 8.86 -1.77
N PRO A 103 5.73 10.01 -1.47
CA PRO A 103 5.11 11.10 -0.73
C PRO A 103 3.97 11.78 -1.49
N HIS A 104 3.97 11.72 -2.81
CA HIS A 104 3.03 12.44 -3.68
C HIS A 104 1.84 11.60 -4.15
N CYS A 105 1.74 10.31 -3.81
CA CYS A 105 0.54 9.54 -4.07
C CYS A 105 -0.58 9.95 -3.10
N HIS A 106 -1.83 9.78 -3.51
CA HIS A 106 -2.98 9.97 -2.63
C HIS A 106 -3.58 8.65 -2.15
N LYS A 107 -3.21 7.56 -2.79
CA LYS A 107 -3.71 6.22 -2.50
C LYS A 107 -2.65 5.16 -2.79
N PHE A 108 -2.63 4.13 -1.97
CA PHE A 108 -1.92 2.88 -2.21
C PHE A 108 -2.90 1.80 -2.62
N SER A 109 -2.56 1.00 -3.61
CA SER A 109 -3.34 -0.13 -4.08
C SER A 109 -2.45 -1.36 -4.19
N LEU A 110 -2.98 -2.51 -3.82
CA LEU A 110 -2.32 -3.80 -3.96
C LEU A 110 -3.35 -4.89 -4.21
N PHE A 111 -2.89 -6.04 -4.66
CA PHE A 111 -3.71 -7.23 -4.75
C PHE A 111 -2.97 -8.44 -4.16
N THR A 112 -3.73 -9.40 -3.66
CA THR A 112 -3.20 -10.65 -3.09
C THR A 112 -4.19 -11.79 -3.31
N GLY A 113 -3.69 -13.01 -3.33
CA GLY A 113 -4.55 -14.20 -3.43
C GLY A 113 -5.43 -14.34 -2.19
N GLU A 114 -6.69 -14.71 -2.38
CA GLU A 114 -7.64 -14.94 -1.28
C GLU A 114 -7.15 -16.05 -0.33
N GLU A 115 -6.42 -17.03 -0.85
CA GLU A 115 -5.88 -18.14 -0.08
C GLU A 115 -4.59 -17.82 0.69
N THR A 116 -4.27 -16.52 0.86
CA THR A 116 -3.08 -16.08 1.62
C THR A 116 -3.47 -15.31 2.89
N PRO A 117 -4.04 -15.96 3.92
CA PRO A 117 -4.59 -15.29 5.10
C PRO A 117 -3.55 -14.48 5.88
N ASN A 118 -2.30 -14.93 5.92
CA ASN A 118 -1.22 -14.22 6.61
C ASN A 118 -0.91 -12.87 5.93
N THR A 119 -0.95 -12.83 4.60
CA THR A 119 -0.72 -11.62 3.82
C THR A 119 -1.90 -10.65 3.96
N LEU A 120 -3.13 -11.16 3.88
CA LEU A 120 -4.34 -10.37 4.13
C LEU A 120 -4.34 -9.73 5.52
N HIS A 121 -3.97 -10.50 6.53
CA HIS A 121 -3.86 -10.01 7.91
C HIS A 121 -2.78 -8.92 8.05
N LEU A 122 -1.64 -9.10 7.40
CA LEU A 122 -0.58 -8.09 7.37
C LEU A 122 -1.10 -6.79 6.77
N TYR A 123 -1.70 -6.83 5.58
CA TYR A 123 -2.19 -5.64 4.89
C TYR A 123 -3.28 -4.93 5.68
N SER A 124 -4.22 -5.67 6.27
CA SER A 124 -5.24 -5.09 7.15
C SER A 124 -4.62 -4.40 8.37
N LYS A 125 -3.58 -4.99 8.98
CA LYS A 125 -2.87 -4.39 10.12
C LYS A 125 -2.10 -3.10 9.77
N VAL A 126 -1.65 -2.96 8.54
CA VAL A 126 -0.99 -1.73 8.08
C VAL A 126 -1.95 -0.73 7.44
N GLY A 127 -3.25 -0.98 7.55
CA GLY A 127 -4.32 -0.03 7.24
C GLY A 127 -4.96 -0.15 5.86
N TYR A 128 -4.74 -1.26 5.15
CA TYR A 128 -5.43 -1.52 3.88
C TYR A 128 -6.82 -2.12 4.13
N ASN A 129 -7.78 -1.69 3.33
CA ASN A 129 -9.14 -2.18 3.33
C ASN A 129 -9.43 -2.94 2.03
N ILE A 130 -10.23 -3.99 2.13
CA ILE A 130 -10.70 -4.73 0.95
C ILE A 130 -11.67 -3.85 0.18
N VAL A 131 -11.39 -3.66 -1.12
CA VAL A 131 -12.24 -2.89 -2.04
C VAL A 131 -13.09 -3.81 -2.89
N CYS A 132 -12.48 -4.82 -3.49
CA CYS A 132 -13.22 -5.81 -4.28
C CYS A 132 -12.48 -7.15 -4.36
N ARG A 133 -13.20 -8.16 -4.85
CA ARG A 133 -12.67 -9.45 -5.27
C ARG A 133 -12.77 -9.56 -6.78
N LYS A 134 -11.74 -10.09 -7.40
CA LYS A 134 -11.69 -10.25 -8.86
C LYS A 134 -11.00 -11.55 -9.19
N GLU A 135 -11.57 -12.28 -10.15
CA GLU A 135 -10.90 -13.45 -10.70
C GLU A 135 -9.86 -13.01 -11.74
N MET A 136 -8.63 -13.44 -11.57
CA MET A 136 -7.51 -13.17 -12.48
C MET A 136 -6.80 -14.48 -12.77
N GLU A 137 -6.78 -14.90 -14.03
CA GLU A 137 -6.13 -16.14 -14.49
C GLU A 137 -6.54 -17.39 -13.69
N GLY A 138 -7.82 -17.46 -13.32
CA GLY A 138 -8.37 -18.58 -12.53
C GLY A 138 -7.97 -18.58 -11.04
N ILE A 139 -7.54 -17.43 -10.53
CA ILE A 139 -7.21 -17.22 -9.12
C ILE A 139 -8.11 -16.12 -8.57
N SER A 140 -8.75 -16.38 -7.42
CA SER A 140 -9.48 -15.35 -6.68
C SER A 140 -8.49 -14.39 -6.02
N MET A 141 -8.48 -13.14 -6.50
CA MET A 141 -7.64 -12.08 -6.01
C MET A 141 -8.46 -11.05 -5.23
N ILE A 142 -7.92 -10.62 -4.12
CA ILE A 142 -8.48 -9.54 -3.29
C ILE A 142 -7.69 -8.27 -3.61
N ILE A 143 -8.40 -7.22 -4.04
CA ILE A 143 -7.84 -5.88 -4.20
C ILE A 143 -8.04 -5.13 -2.90
N MET A 144 -6.95 -4.57 -2.39
CA MET A 144 -6.95 -3.79 -1.15
C MET A 144 -6.36 -2.41 -1.41
N GLU A 145 -6.94 -1.41 -0.76
CA GLU A 145 -6.52 -0.02 -0.90
C GLU A 145 -6.36 0.65 0.46
N LYS A 146 -5.47 1.64 0.50
CA LYS A 146 -5.24 2.51 1.65
C LYS A 146 -5.15 3.94 1.15
N GLU A 147 -6.09 4.78 1.62
CA GLU A 147 -6.04 6.21 1.35
C GLU A 147 -4.87 6.84 2.12
N LYS A 148 -4.12 7.69 1.44
CA LYS A 148 -3.10 8.49 2.07
C LYS A 148 -3.69 9.84 2.44
N LEU A 149 -3.89 10.04 3.74
CA LEU A 149 -4.33 11.34 4.23
C LEU A 149 -3.23 12.37 3.97
N THR A 150 -3.55 13.37 3.15
CA THR A 150 -2.70 14.53 2.93
C THR A 150 -3.31 15.71 3.68
N TYR A 151 -2.49 16.35 4.51
CA TYR A 151 -2.88 17.61 5.15
C TYR A 151 -2.47 18.76 4.23
N ARG A 152 -3.37 19.70 4.04
CA ARG A 152 -3.10 20.99 3.41
C ARG A 152 -3.76 22.07 4.23
N ASP A 153 -3.28 23.28 4.06
CA ASP A 153 -3.92 24.43 4.67
C ASP A 153 -5.36 24.59 4.20
N PHE A 154 -6.21 25.07 5.08
CA PHE A 154 -7.58 25.40 4.81
C PHE A 154 -7.66 26.54 3.80
N THR A 155 -8.55 26.44 2.83
CA THR A 155 -8.83 27.47 1.83
C THR A 155 -10.29 27.88 1.86
N PHE A 156 -10.61 29.03 1.22
CA PHE A 156 -11.99 29.49 1.11
C PHE A 156 -12.91 28.51 0.35
N ASP A 157 -12.36 27.68 -0.51
CA ASP A 157 -13.12 26.65 -1.24
C ASP A 157 -13.59 25.51 -0.32
N ASP A 158 -13.02 25.38 0.86
CA ASP A 158 -13.41 24.37 1.85
C ASP A 158 -14.61 24.77 2.69
N LEU A 159 -15.02 26.04 2.66
CA LEU A 159 -16.08 26.59 3.52
C LEU A 159 -17.39 25.80 3.43
N GLU A 160 -17.82 25.44 2.22
CA GLU A 160 -19.04 24.65 2.03
C GLU A 160 -18.94 23.25 2.67
N THR A 161 -17.78 22.63 2.55
CA THR A 161 -17.52 21.32 3.14
C THR A 161 -17.52 21.39 4.65
N VAL A 162 -16.87 22.39 5.22
CA VAL A 162 -16.82 22.61 6.68
C VAL A 162 -18.19 22.90 7.25
N CYS A 163 -19.04 23.65 6.54
CA CYS A 163 -20.41 23.90 6.98
C CYS A 163 -21.25 22.61 7.09
N LYS A 164 -20.92 21.56 6.35
CA LYS A 164 -21.62 20.27 6.36
C LYS A 164 -21.09 19.29 7.41
N LEU A 165 -19.95 19.57 8.06
CA LEU A 165 -19.35 18.67 9.04
C LEU A 165 -20.23 18.46 10.28
N PRO A 166 -20.76 19.51 10.96
CA PRO A 166 -21.62 19.30 12.11
C PRO A 166 -23.01 18.81 11.66
N ARG A 167 -23.42 17.66 12.15
CA ARG A 167 -24.71 17.02 11.81
C ARG A 167 -25.87 17.47 12.71
N ASN A 168 -25.54 18.06 13.85
CA ASN A 168 -26.49 18.53 14.84
C ASN A 168 -25.89 19.66 15.70
N LYS A 169 -26.74 20.29 16.55
CA LYS A 169 -26.35 21.39 17.44
C LYS A 169 -25.22 21.01 18.43
N GLN A 170 -25.20 19.77 18.87
CA GLN A 170 -24.23 19.31 19.86
C GLN A 170 -22.84 19.16 19.22
N GLU A 171 -22.76 18.58 18.03
CA GLU A 171 -21.50 18.50 17.25
C GLU A 171 -21.00 19.90 16.90
N LEU A 172 -21.91 20.80 16.46
CA LEU A 172 -21.55 22.19 16.17
C LEU A 172 -20.98 22.89 17.38
N PHE A 173 -21.57 22.72 18.55
CA PHE A 173 -21.10 23.34 19.79
C PHE A 173 -19.67 22.94 20.12
N PHE A 174 -19.28 21.68 19.89
CA PHE A 174 -17.90 21.23 20.12
C PHE A 174 -16.93 21.75 19.08
N MET A 175 -17.37 21.92 17.84
CA MET A 175 -16.50 22.39 16.74
C MET A 175 -16.41 23.94 16.72
N PHE A 176 -17.55 24.60 16.87
CA PHE A 176 -17.71 26.06 16.77
C PHE A 176 -18.68 26.57 17.85
N PRO A 177 -18.23 26.75 19.11
CA PRO A 177 -19.11 27.03 20.25
C PRO A 177 -19.95 28.31 20.14
N LYS A 178 -19.56 29.24 19.27
CA LYS A 178 -20.24 30.54 19.09
C LYS A 178 -21.12 30.59 17.83
N ALA A 179 -21.23 29.49 17.11
CA ALA A 179 -22.02 29.43 15.89
C ALA A 179 -23.41 28.84 16.15
N ASP A 180 -24.41 29.26 15.36
CA ASP A 180 -25.75 28.72 15.36
C ASP A 180 -25.91 27.60 14.31
N PHE A 181 -26.70 26.59 14.65
CA PHE A 181 -27.03 25.50 13.75
C PHE A 181 -28.23 25.83 12.87
N PRO A 182 -28.15 25.56 11.55
CA PRO A 182 -27.06 25.01 10.79
C PRO A 182 -25.90 26.02 10.61
N LEU A 183 -24.66 25.48 10.57
CA LEU A 183 -23.48 26.30 10.35
C LEU A 183 -23.49 26.91 8.94
N THR A 184 -23.22 28.20 8.84
CA THR A 184 -23.21 28.93 7.57
C THR A 184 -21.82 29.46 7.22
N ILE A 185 -21.57 29.69 5.94
CA ILE A 185 -20.33 30.28 5.45
C ILE A 185 -20.04 31.64 6.11
N ASN A 186 -21.07 32.46 6.31
CA ASN A 186 -20.91 33.77 6.93
C ASN A 186 -20.45 33.67 8.40
N GLN A 187 -20.98 32.71 9.16
CA GLN A 187 -20.53 32.45 10.53
C GLN A 187 -19.10 31.96 10.59
N LEU A 188 -18.67 31.11 9.64
CA LEU A 188 -17.28 30.67 9.54
C LEU A 188 -16.34 31.83 9.22
N LYS A 189 -16.69 32.71 8.27
CA LYS A 189 -15.88 33.88 7.90
C LYS A 189 -15.67 34.88 9.05
N LEU A 190 -16.59 34.91 10.01
CA LEU A 190 -16.49 35.76 11.20
C LEU A 190 -15.63 35.12 12.32
N SER A 191 -15.30 33.83 12.17
CA SER A 191 -14.56 33.03 13.16
C SER A 191 -13.09 32.78 12.75
N LEU A 192 -12.72 33.13 11.50
CA LEU A 192 -11.38 33.10 10.96
C LEU A 192 -10.72 34.49 11.04
#